data_893ea52fe985cbc6e50f70dea360308d
#
_entry.id   893ea52fe985cbc6e50f70dea360308d
#
_cell.length_a   1.000
_cell.length_b   1.000
_cell.length_c   1.000
_cell.angle_alpha   90.00
_cell.angle_beta   90.00
_cell.angle_gamma   90.00
#
_symmetry.space_group_name_H-M   'P 1'
#
loop_
_entity.id
_entity.type
_entity.pdbx_description
1 polymer ?
#
loop_
_entity_poly.entity_id
_entity_poly.type
_entity_poly.pdbx_seq_one_letter_code
_entity_poly.pdbx_strand_id
1 'polypeptide(L)'
;MSAPSFFQVNTPQADKLVQLALDGLELDEDCVAADLFCGVGTFTIPLAKRCGGVYAVESYGSSVRNLRHTVEQENVDVEVIGGDATRELPELGELDALIVDPPRSGLAKEIIGSIAEAAPLRVAYVSCDPATWARDVKLLEAAGFELLQAMPVDMFPQTFHVETVSIFANKNQ
;
A
#
# COMPACT_ATOMS: atom_id res chain seq x y z
N MET A 1 4.64 -0.80 -28.46
CA MET A 1 3.81 0.19 -27.74
C MET A 1 3.59 -0.38 -26.35
N SER A 2 4.30 0.13 -25.36
CA SER A 2 4.08 -0.22 -23.95
C SER A 2 2.72 0.34 -23.54
N ALA A 3 1.90 -0.48 -22.86
CA ALA A 3 0.66 -0.03 -22.26
C ALA A 3 0.98 1.15 -21.32
N PRO A 4 0.14 2.22 -21.30
CA PRO A 4 0.40 3.34 -20.40
C PRO A 4 0.33 2.83 -18.97
N SER A 5 1.42 2.98 -18.23
CA SER A 5 1.42 2.87 -16.78
C SER A 5 0.30 3.77 -16.27
N PHE A 6 -0.55 3.25 -15.38
CA PHE A 6 -1.66 4.00 -14.82
C PHE A 6 -1.10 5.21 -14.06
N PHE A 7 -1.12 6.37 -14.71
CA PHE A 7 -0.68 7.64 -14.12
C PHE A 7 -1.91 8.25 -13.44
N GLN A 8 -1.80 8.58 -12.17
CA GLN A 8 -2.82 9.34 -11.42
C GLN A 8 -3.01 10.69 -12.12
N VAL A 9 -4.17 10.92 -12.74
CA VAL A 9 -4.45 12.11 -13.60
C VAL A 9 -4.52 13.41 -12.78
N ASN A 10 -4.71 13.33 -11.44
CA ASN A 10 -4.83 14.49 -10.55
C ASN A 10 -3.68 14.52 -9.54
N THR A 11 -2.54 15.08 -9.94
CA THR A 11 -1.32 15.13 -9.14
C THR A 11 -1.51 15.70 -7.73
N PRO A 12 -2.19 16.87 -7.49
CA PRO A 12 -2.38 17.39 -6.14
C PRO A 12 -3.19 16.46 -5.22
N GLN A 13 -4.16 15.73 -5.76
CA GLN A 13 -4.95 14.78 -4.99
C GLN A 13 -4.17 13.47 -4.75
N ALA A 14 -3.34 13.06 -5.71
CA ALA A 14 -2.43 11.92 -5.52
C ALA A 14 -1.42 12.20 -4.41
N ASP A 15 -0.83 13.39 -4.36
CA ASP A 15 0.08 13.81 -3.29
C ASP A 15 -0.63 13.79 -1.93
N LYS A 16 -1.88 14.27 -1.87
CA LYS A 16 -2.70 14.22 -0.65
C LYS A 16 -3.00 12.79 -0.22
N LEU A 17 -3.33 11.91 -1.16
CA LEU A 17 -3.60 10.49 -0.90
C LEU A 17 -2.37 9.82 -0.27
N VAL A 18 -1.19 10.03 -0.87
CA VAL A 18 0.10 9.55 -0.36
C VAL A 18 0.37 10.10 1.03
N GLN A 19 0.20 11.42 1.23
CA GLN A 19 0.45 12.07 2.51
C GLN A 19 -0.43 11.47 3.62
N LEU A 20 -1.74 11.29 3.36
CA LEU A 20 -2.68 10.71 4.33
C LEU A 20 -2.29 9.27 4.71
N ALA A 21 -1.88 8.45 3.73
CA ALA A 21 -1.44 7.09 3.99
C ALA A 21 -0.18 7.05 4.87
N LEU A 22 0.84 7.84 4.51
CA LEU A 22 2.11 7.86 5.23
C LEU A 22 2.01 8.47 6.64
N ASP A 23 1.22 9.53 6.81
CA ASP A 23 1.05 10.16 8.12
C ASP A 23 0.33 9.23 9.11
N GLY A 24 -0.59 8.40 8.61
CA GLY A 24 -1.30 7.43 9.44
C GLY A 24 -0.46 6.24 9.89
N LEU A 25 0.67 5.98 9.26
CA LEU A 25 1.56 4.85 9.58
C LEU A 25 2.53 5.12 10.73
N GLU A 26 2.68 6.39 11.15
CA GLU A 26 3.58 6.78 12.26
C GLU A 26 5.02 6.29 12.06
N LEU A 27 5.58 6.55 10.87
CA LEU A 27 6.88 6.06 10.41
C LEU A 27 8.06 6.83 11.03
N ASP A 28 9.17 6.13 11.22
CA ASP A 28 10.48 6.68 11.57
C ASP A 28 11.63 6.01 10.80
N GLU A 29 12.85 6.47 11.03
CA GLU A 29 14.06 6.00 10.32
C GLU A 29 14.45 4.55 10.65
N ASP A 30 13.93 3.98 11.73
CA ASP A 30 14.19 2.59 12.15
C ASP A 30 13.11 1.62 11.62
N CYS A 31 11.98 2.12 11.14
CA CYS A 31 10.88 1.31 10.63
C CYS A 31 11.25 0.51 9.39
N VAL A 32 10.79 -0.73 9.35
CA VAL A 32 10.76 -1.58 8.15
C VAL A 32 9.33 -1.66 7.64
N ALA A 33 9.13 -1.27 6.40
CA ALA A 33 7.80 -1.21 5.79
C ALA A 33 7.70 -2.00 4.48
N ALA A 34 6.48 -2.37 4.10
CA ALA A 34 6.21 -2.95 2.80
C ALA A 34 5.10 -2.19 2.06
N ASP A 35 5.22 -2.13 0.73
CA ASP A 35 4.24 -1.59 -0.20
C ASP A 35 3.79 -2.72 -1.15
N LEU A 36 2.58 -3.24 -0.94
CA LEU A 36 2.02 -4.32 -1.75
C LEU A 36 1.12 -3.76 -2.86
N PHE A 37 1.18 -4.39 -4.03
CA PHE A 37 0.55 -3.88 -5.26
C PHE A 37 1.13 -2.52 -5.66
N CYS A 38 2.43 -2.34 -5.47
CA CYS A 38 3.10 -1.05 -5.50
C CYS A 38 3.13 -0.36 -6.88
N GLY A 39 2.77 -1.08 -7.95
CA GLY A 39 2.72 -0.54 -9.30
C GLY A 39 4.06 0.07 -9.73
N VAL A 40 4.04 1.34 -10.04
CA VAL A 40 5.23 2.13 -10.44
C VAL A 40 5.89 2.88 -9.26
N GLY A 41 5.38 2.69 -8.03
CA GLY A 41 5.99 3.22 -6.82
C GLY A 41 5.41 4.52 -6.29
N THR A 42 4.12 4.77 -6.52
CA THR A 42 3.45 5.98 -6.03
C THR A 42 3.60 6.17 -4.52
N PHE A 43 3.47 5.10 -3.75
CA PHE A 43 3.70 5.10 -2.31
C PHE A 43 5.13 4.71 -1.95
N THR A 44 5.75 3.80 -2.70
CA THR A 44 7.08 3.24 -2.43
C THR A 44 8.15 4.31 -2.24
N ILE A 45 8.27 5.25 -3.17
CA ILE A 45 9.32 6.28 -3.13
C ILE A 45 9.17 7.23 -1.93
N PRO A 46 7.96 7.80 -1.67
CA PRO A 46 7.75 8.59 -0.46
C PRO A 46 7.92 7.80 0.85
N LEU A 47 7.54 6.51 0.86
CA LEU A 47 7.71 5.61 2.00
C LEU A 47 9.20 5.43 2.32
N ALA A 48 10.04 5.14 1.31
CA ALA A 48 11.47 4.94 1.44
C ALA A 48 12.24 6.19 1.92
N LYS A 49 11.63 7.36 1.82
CA LYS A 49 12.19 8.62 2.36
C LYS A 49 11.88 8.82 3.85
N ARG A 50 11.07 7.93 4.46
CA ARG A 50 10.62 8.02 5.86
C ARG A 50 10.98 6.78 6.71
N CYS A 51 11.43 5.69 6.07
CA CYS A 51 11.72 4.42 6.73
C CYS A 51 13.17 4.01 6.53
N GLY A 52 13.66 3.13 7.40
CA GLY A 52 15.01 2.55 7.32
C GLY A 52 15.12 1.45 6.26
N GLY A 53 14.03 0.75 5.96
CA GLY A 53 13.99 -0.28 4.92
C GLY A 53 12.59 -0.41 4.31
N VAL A 54 12.51 -0.62 2.99
CA VAL A 54 11.24 -0.78 2.27
C VAL A 54 11.29 -1.96 1.33
N TYR A 55 10.29 -2.84 1.42
CA TYR A 55 9.97 -3.86 0.43
C TYR A 55 8.84 -3.37 -0.47
N ALA A 56 8.99 -3.52 -1.79
CA ALA A 56 7.97 -3.15 -2.76
C ALA A 56 7.62 -4.38 -3.61
N VAL A 57 6.37 -4.85 -3.51
CA VAL A 57 5.91 -6.09 -4.16
C VAL A 57 4.93 -5.78 -5.28
N GLU A 58 5.24 -6.25 -6.49
CA GLU A 58 4.42 -6.05 -7.69
C GLU A 58 4.48 -7.26 -8.62
N SER A 59 3.35 -7.71 -9.11
CA SER A 59 3.24 -8.87 -10.00
C SER A 59 3.51 -8.56 -11.48
N TYR A 60 3.26 -7.32 -11.92
CA TYR A 60 3.45 -6.93 -13.32
C TYR A 60 4.90 -6.58 -13.63
N GLY A 61 5.56 -7.42 -14.42
CA GLY A 61 6.99 -7.28 -14.74
C GLY A 61 7.39 -5.95 -15.41
N SER A 62 6.47 -5.27 -16.12
CA SER A 62 6.72 -3.92 -16.65
C SER A 62 6.78 -2.87 -15.53
N SER A 63 5.88 -2.95 -14.56
CA SER A 63 5.86 -2.06 -13.39
C SER A 63 7.10 -2.28 -12.53
N VAL A 64 7.46 -3.54 -12.27
CA VAL A 64 8.69 -3.89 -11.53
C VAL A 64 9.93 -3.27 -12.17
N ARG A 65 10.08 -3.37 -13.50
CA ARG A 65 11.23 -2.77 -14.21
C ARG A 65 11.26 -1.25 -14.10
N ASN A 66 10.09 -0.61 -14.25
CA ASN A 66 9.98 0.83 -14.12
C ASN A 66 10.29 1.29 -12.69
N LEU A 67 9.77 0.58 -11.69
CA LEU A 67 10.03 0.91 -10.29
C LEU A 67 11.51 0.78 -9.94
N ARG A 68 12.18 -0.31 -10.36
CA ARG A 68 13.64 -0.48 -10.14
C ARG A 68 14.44 0.70 -10.71
N HIS A 69 14.07 1.14 -11.91
CA HIS A 69 14.72 2.32 -12.51
C HIS A 69 14.46 3.59 -11.71
N THR A 70 13.24 3.81 -11.23
CA THR A 70 12.88 4.96 -10.40
C THR A 70 13.64 4.93 -9.06
N VAL A 71 13.72 3.77 -8.41
CA VAL A 71 14.47 3.58 -7.16
C VAL A 71 15.95 3.96 -7.32
N GLU A 72 16.58 3.51 -8.42
CA GLU A 72 17.96 3.88 -8.76
C GLU A 72 18.11 5.39 -8.97
N GLN A 73 17.19 6.02 -9.71
CA GLN A 73 17.21 7.47 -9.98
C GLN A 73 17.01 8.33 -8.73
N GLU A 74 16.09 7.92 -7.85
CA GLU A 74 15.78 8.62 -6.60
C GLU A 74 16.82 8.34 -5.49
N ASN A 75 17.71 7.37 -5.71
CA ASN A 75 18.74 6.93 -4.76
C ASN A 75 18.17 6.62 -3.38
N VAL A 76 17.09 5.83 -3.33
CA VAL A 76 16.44 5.34 -2.11
C VAL A 76 16.70 3.85 -1.92
N ASP A 77 16.69 3.40 -0.65
CA ASP A 77 16.88 1.98 -0.32
C ASP A 77 15.54 1.25 -0.34
N VAL A 78 15.29 0.50 -1.42
CA VAL A 78 14.07 -0.28 -1.64
C VAL A 78 14.41 -1.62 -2.28
N GLU A 79 13.98 -2.69 -1.66
CA GLU A 79 14.00 -4.00 -2.28
C GLU A 79 12.75 -4.21 -3.14
N VAL A 80 12.91 -4.22 -4.46
CA VAL A 80 11.81 -4.40 -5.42
C VAL A 80 11.66 -5.86 -5.80
N ILE A 81 10.56 -6.46 -5.36
CA ILE A 81 10.23 -7.89 -5.52
C ILE A 81 9.16 -8.04 -6.60
N GLY A 82 9.49 -8.82 -7.63
CA GLY A 82 8.54 -9.19 -8.68
C GLY A 82 7.84 -10.50 -8.32
N GLY A 83 6.60 -10.40 -7.81
CA GLY A 83 5.86 -11.58 -7.35
C GLY A 83 4.42 -11.28 -6.96
N ASP A 84 3.73 -12.32 -6.54
CA ASP A 84 2.37 -12.23 -6.00
C ASP A 84 2.41 -11.84 -4.52
N ALA A 85 1.70 -10.79 -4.15
CA ALA A 85 1.71 -10.26 -2.79
C ALA A 85 1.38 -11.30 -1.70
N THR A 86 0.48 -12.24 -1.99
CA THR A 86 0.10 -13.30 -1.05
C THR A 86 1.25 -14.27 -0.75
N ARG A 87 2.11 -14.49 -1.73
CA ARG A 87 3.25 -15.40 -1.60
C ARG A 87 4.47 -14.72 -1.02
N GLU A 88 4.70 -13.46 -1.43
CA GLU A 88 5.90 -12.74 -1.05
C GLU A 88 5.80 -12.18 0.38
N LEU A 89 4.63 -11.70 0.82
CA LEU A 89 4.47 -11.08 2.14
C LEU A 89 4.96 -11.94 3.31
N PRO A 90 4.68 -13.26 3.39
CA PRO A 90 5.19 -14.10 4.48
C PRO A 90 6.72 -14.22 4.53
N GLU A 91 7.41 -13.97 3.42
CA GLU A 91 8.86 -14.10 3.29
C GLU A 91 9.62 -12.80 3.66
N LEU A 92 8.90 -11.67 3.88
CA LEU A 92 9.52 -10.36 4.14
C LEU A 92 10.04 -10.20 5.58
N GLY A 93 9.68 -11.12 6.48
CA GLY A 93 10.05 -11.02 7.88
C GLY A 93 9.18 -10.06 8.70
N GLU A 94 9.75 -9.47 9.75
CA GLU A 94 9.04 -8.54 10.63
C GLU A 94 8.85 -7.18 9.92
N LEU A 95 7.63 -6.66 10.00
CA LEU A 95 7.24 -5.37 9.40
C LEU A 95 6.60 -4.49 10.47
N ASP A 96 7.03 -3.22 10.53
CA ASP A 96 6.37 -2.21 11.37
C ASP A 96 5.16 -1.61 10.67
N ALA A 97 5.24 -1.40 9.37
CA ALA A 97 4.19 -0.78 8.58
C ALA A 97 3.94 -1.48 7.24
N LEU A 98 2.68 -1.43 6.80
CA LEU A 98 2.25 -2.00 5.54
C LEU A 98 1.34 -1.03 4.79
N ILE A 99 1.62 -0.81 3.49
CA ILE A 99 0.69 -0.17 2.57
C ILE A 99 0.12 -1.24 1.64
N VAL A 100 -1.19 -1.19 1.40
CA VAL A 100 -1.86 -2.04 0.43
C VAL A 100 -2.79 -1.19 -0.46
N ASP A 101 -2.53 -1.19 -1.77
CA ASP A 101 -3.34 -0.51 -2.80
C ASP A 101 -3.79 -1.52 -3.86
N PRO A 102 -4.72 -2.44 -3.50
CA PRO A 102 -5.13 -3.52 -4.37
C PRO A 102 -6.02 -3.03 -5.52
N PRO A 103 -6.22 -3.86 -6.56
CA PRO A 103 -7.17 -3.55 -7.62
C PRO A 103 -8.62 -3.46 -7.08
N ARG A 104 -9.58 -3.03 -7.92
CA ARG A 104 -11.00 -2.83 -7.57
C ARG A 104 -11.68 -4.04 -6.90
N SER A 105 -11.19 -5.25 -7.13
CA SER A 105 -11.69 -6.46 -6.46
C SER A 105 -11.42 -6.48 -4.96
N GLY A 106 -10.60 -5.57 -4.45
CA GLY A 106 -10.15 -5.52 -3.08
C GLY A 106 -9.16 -6.62 -2.72
N LEU A 107 -9.01 -6.89 -1.43
CA LEU A 107 -8.10 -7.90 -0.90
C LEU A 107 -8.73 -9.30 -0.98
N ALA A 108 -7.96 -10.27 -1.46
CA ALA A 108 -8.32 -11.68 -1.35
C ALA A 108 -8.19 -12.14 0.10
N LYS A 109 -8.94 -13.18 0.49
CA LYS A 109 -8.90 -13.70 1.86
C LYS A 109 -7.52 -14.21 2.27
N GLU A 110 -6.80 -14.74 1.30
CA GLU A 110 -5.46 -15.27 1.46
C GLU A 110 -4.48 -14.17 1.87
N ILE A 111 -4.53 -13.00 1.20
CA ILE A 111 -3.65 -11.87 1.55
C ILE A 111 -3.99 -11.29 2.93
N ILE A 112 -5.27 -11.29 3.33
CA ILE A 112 -5.66 -10.88 4.69
C ILE A 112 -5.08 -11.83 5.74
N GLY A 113 -5.06 -13.13 5.47
CA GLY A 113 -4.36 -14.12 6.30
C GLY A 113 -2.87 -13.83 6.42
N SER A 114 -2.20 -13.56 5.30
CA SER A 114 -0.77 -13.20 5.28
C SER A 114 -0.49 -11.88 6.03
N ILE A 115 -1.38 -10.88 5.92
CA ILE A 115 -1.28 -9.63 6.71
C ILE A 115 -1.40 -9.90 8.21
N ALA A 116 -2.32 -10.79 8.60
CA ALA A 116 -2.49 -11.17 10.01
C ALA A 116 -1.26 -11.92 10.56
N GLU A 117 -0.62 -12.76 9.75
CA GLU A 117 0.61 -13.49 10.10
C GLU A 117 1.81 -12.57 10.19
N ALA A 118 1.98 -11.64 9.24
CA ALA A 118 3.04 -10.63 9.26
C ALA A 118 2.87 -9.64 10.43
N ALA A 119 1.64 -9.47 10.91
CA ALA A 119 1.24 -8.67 12.07
C ALA A 119 1.91 -7.29 12.16
N PRO A 120 1.92 -6.45 11.11
CA PRO A 120 2.51 -5.12 11.17
C PRO A 120 1.81 -4.25 12.22
N LEU A 121 2.52 -3.29 12.82
CA LEU A 121 1.94 -2.35 13.81
C LEU A 121 0.84 -1.49 13.20
N ARG A 122 1.06 -1.04 11.97
CA ARG A 122 0.13 -0.19 11.20
C ARG A 122 -0.08 -0.71 9.79
N VAL A 123 -1.32 -0.57 9.30
CA VAL A 123 -1.67 -0.84 7.90
C VAL A 123 -2.40 0.37 7.31
N ALA A 124 -1.92 0.87 6.18
CA ALA A 124 -2.63 1.81 5.33
C ALA A 124 -3.26 1.04 4.17
N TYR A 125 -4.59 1.03 4.10
CA TYR A 125 -5.36 0.40 3.03
C TYR A 125 -5.97 1.48 2.14
N VAL A 126 -5.59 1.49 0.88
CA VAL A 126 -6.12 2.38 -0.15
C VAL A 126 -7.12 1.60 -1.00
N SER A 127 -8.33 2.12 -1.17
CA SER A 127 -9.38 1.44 -1.93
C SER A 127 -10.11 2.42 -2.84
N CYS A 128 -10.35 1.99 -4.07
CA CYS A 128 -11.11 2.75 -5.08
C CYS A 128 -12.57 2.32 -5.20
N ASP A 129 -13.03 1.35 -4.41
CA ASP A 129 -14.40 0.84 -4.44
C ASP A 129 -15.00 0.69 -3.04
N PRO A 130 -16.09 1.42 -2.71
CA PRO A 130 -16.68 1.41 -1.38
C PRO A 130 -17.25 0.06 -0.94
N ALA A 131 -17.72 -0.77 -1.88
CA ALA A 131 -18.33 -2.06 -1.55
C ALA A 131 -17.26 -3.09 -1.15
N THR A 132 -16.17 -3.18 -1.91
CA THR A 132 -15.03 -4.02 -1.56
C THR A 132 -14.33 -3.51 -0.33
N TRP A 133 -14.20 -2.19 -0.16
CA TRP A 133 -13.68 -1.55 1.04
C TRP A 133 -14.44 -2.01 2.31
N ALA A 134 -15.76 -1.91 2.32
CA ALA A 134 -16.57 -2.28 3.48
C ALA A 134 -16.45 -3.78 3.86
N ARG A 135 -16.27 -4.65 2.85
CA ARG A 135 -16.00 -6.07 3.04
C ARG A 135 -14.61 -6.27 3.67
N ASP A 136 -13.59 -5.63 3.11
CA ASP A 136 -12.19 -5.84 3.50
C ASP A 136 -11.90 -5.26 4.88
N VAL A 137 -12.52 -4.12 5.25
CA VAL A 137 -12.47 -3.57 6.61
C VAL A 137 -12.92 -4.61 7.64
N LYS A 138 -14.08 -5.25 7.41
CA LYS A 138 -14.60 -6.29 8.32
C LYS A 138 -13.66 -7.49 8.43
N LEU A 139 -13.01 -7.87 7.33
CA LEU A 139 -12.07 -8.98 7.32
C LEU A 139 -10.78 -8.64 8.07
N LEU A 140 -10.25 -7.42 7.91
CA LEU A 140 -9.09 -6.92 8.65
C LEU A 140 -9.40 -6.79 10.15
N GLU A 141 -10.59 -6.29 10.52
CA GLU A 141 -11.03 -6.24 11.92
C GLU A 141 -11.14 -7.64 12.55
N ALA A 142 -11.67 -8.61 11.80
CA ALA A 142 -11.73 -10.01 12.22
C ALA A 142 -10.35 -10.66 12.33
N ALA A 143 -9.37 -10.17 11.56
CA ALA A 143 -7.98 -10.60 11.57
C ALA A 143 -7.13 -9.96 12.68
N GLY A 144 -7.73 -9.11 13.55
CA GLY A 144 -7.06 -8.54 14.71
C GLY A 144 -6.61 -7.09 14.57
N PHE A 145 -7.01 -6.41 13.51
CA PHE A 145 -6.74 -4.99 13.31
C PHE A 145 -7.91 -4.11 13.78
N GLU A 146 -7.63 -2.88 14.15
CA GLU A 146 -8.62 -1.86 14.50
C GLU A 146 -8.58 -0.74 13.48
N LEU A 147 -9.73 -0.41 12.91
CA LEU A 147 -9.85 0.75 12.03
C LEU A 147 -9.76 2.04 12.86
N LEU A 148 -8.69 2.80 12.70
CA LEU A 148 -8.49 4.08 13.39
C LEU A 148 -9.11 5.24 12.62
N GLN A 149 -8.94 5.26 11.30
CA GLN A 149 -9.38 6.34 10.42
C GLN A 149 -9.81 5.80 9.06
N ALA A 150 -10.79 6.44 8.45
CA ALA A 150 -11.18 6.25 7.06
C ALA A 150 -11.39 7.63 6.43
N MET A 151 -10.60 7.97 5.43
CA MET A 151 -10.51 9.29 4.83
C MET A 151 -10.81 9.19 3.33
N PRO A 152 -11.98 9.65 2.87
CA PRO A 152 -12.29 9.70 1.45
C PRO A 152 -11.49 10.82 0.76
N VAL A 153 -10.97 10.52 -0.42
CA VAL A 153 -10.24 11.46 -1.29
C VAL A 153 -10.88 11.46 -2.66
N ASP A 154 -11.38 12.61 -3.08
CA ASP A 154 -11.97 12.78 -4.40
C ASP A 154 -10.87 12.94 -5.46
N MET A 155 -10.43 11.83 -6.02
CA MET A 155 -9.40 11.78 -7.06
C MET A 155 -9.91 12.19 -8.44
N PHE A 156 -11.21 12.00 -8.67
CA PHE A 156 -11.85 12.19 -9.97
C PHE A 156 -13.13 13.02 -9.80
N PRO A 157 -13.03 14.36 -9.59
CA PRO A 157 -14.19 15.22 -9.41
C PRO A 157 -15.22 15.02 -10.53
N GLN A 158 -16.51 14.97 -10.16
CA GLN A 158 -17.65 14.70 -11.05
C GLN A 158 -17.77 13.24 -11.56
N THR A 159 -17.08 12.30 -10.95
CA THR A 159 -17.27 10.85 -11.18
C THR A 159 -17.74 10.16 -9.89
N PHE A 160 -18.12 8.89 -10.00
CA PHE A 160 -18.48 8.06 -8.84
C PHE A 160 -17.26 7.44 -8.12
N HIS A 161 -16.06 7.78 -8.56
CA HIS A 161 -14.83 7.17 -8.06
C HIS A 161 -14.24 8.01 -6.92
N VAL A 162 -14.33 7.46 -5.72
CA VAL A 162 -13.72 8.00 -4.52
C VAL A 162 -12.68 7.02 -4.03
N GLU A 163 -11.45 7.49 -3.86
CA GLU A 163 -10.42 6.72 -3.15
C GLU A 163 -10.64 6.87 -1.65
N THR A 164 -10.43 5.82 -0.90
CA THR A 164 -10.50 5.87 0.57
C THR A 164 -9.19 5.38 1.15
N VAL A 165 -8.54 6.21 1.93
CA VAL A 165 -7.38 5.81 2.75
C VAL A 165 -7.90 5.40 4.12
N SER A 166 -7.59 4.18 4.53
CA SER A 166 -7.94 3.65 5.84
C SER A 166 -6.69 3.27 6.60
N ILE A 167 -6.62 3.69 7.86
CA ILE A 167 -5.50 3.38 8.74
C ILE A 167 -5.98 2.39 9.81
N PHE A 168 -5.24 1.31 9.94
CA PHE A 168 -5.48 0.28 10.95
C PHE A 168 -4.30 0.17 11.90
N ALA A 169 -4.61 -0.16 13.16
CA ALA A 169 -3.63 -0.58 14.16
C ALA A 169 -3.79 -2.07 14.47
N ASN A 170 -2.70 -2.75 14.74
CA ASN A 170 -2.72 -4.10 15.26
C ASN A 170 -3.15 -4.07 16.74
N LYS A 171 -4.21 -4.81 17.10
CA LYS A 171 -4.74 -4.87 18.47
C LYS A 171 -3.88 -5.67 19.44
N ASN A 172 -2.94 -6.45 18.91
CA ASN A 172 -2.16 -7.41 19.69
C ASN A 172 -0.72 -6.92 19.96
N GLN A 173 -0.44 -5.67 19.61
CA GLN A 173 0.87 -5.06 19.81
C GLN A 173 0.76 -3.69 20.47
#